data_afe60dcd4b0d566ac69fd88d6263139d
#
_entry.id   afe60dcd4b0d566ac69fd88d6263139d
#
_cell.length_a   1.000
_cell.length_b   1.000
_cell.length_c   1.000
_cell.angle_alpha   90.00
_cell.angle_beta   90.00
_cell.angle_gamma   90.00
#
_symmetry.space_group_name_H-M   'P 1'
#
loop_
_entity.id
_entity.type
_entity.pdbx_description
1 polymer ?
#
loop_
_entity_poly.entity_id
_entity_poly.type
_entity_poly.pdbx_seq_one_letter_code
_entity_poly.pdbx_strand_id
1 'polypeptide(L)'
;ETPPEWSFDGSSTQQAEGNNSDCLLKPVAIYPDPDRSNGYLVMNEVLNADTTPHESNGRATIDDDDDDFWFGFEQEYFLWNPDTNLPLGFPTNGCPSPQGQYYCSVGSENTFGRDCVEEHLDQCLEAGINIEGINAEVATGQWEYQIFAKGAKDAGDQVWVARYLAERNAEQDCLSINWHTKPVKGDWNG
;
A
#
# COMPACT_ATOMS: atom_id res chain seq x y z
N GLU A 1 2.79 -15.75 19.93
CA GLU A 1 3.99 -15.16 20.59
C GLU A 1 4.09 -13.70 20.18
N THR A 2 4.49 -12.82 21.08
CA THR A 2 4.71 -11.41 20.76
C THR A 2 6.07 -11.29 20.05
N PRO A 3 6.16 -10.62 18.88
CA PRO A 3 7.44 -10.37 18.23
C PRO A 3 8.38 -9.59 19.15
N PRO A 4 9.71 -9.82 19.09
CA PRO A 4 10.66 -9.05 19.85
C PRO A 4 10.76 -7.61 19.34
N GLU A 5 11.17 -6.70 20.19
CA GLU A 5 11.63 -5.38 19.74
C GLU A 5 12.93 -5.52 18.96
N TRP A 6 13.07 -4.75 17.89
CA TRP A 6 14.28 -4.65 17.09
C TRP A 6 14.82 -3.23 17.08
N SER A 7 16.00 -3.06 16.51
CA SER A 7 16.58 -1.75 16.23
C SER A 7 17.04 -1.68 14.78
N PHE A 8 17.20 -0.47 14.30
CA PHE A 8 17.74 -0.21 12.97
C PHE A 8 18.57 1.08 12.97
N ASP A 9 19.38 1.25 11.94
CA ASP A 9 20.16 2.47 11.73
C ASP A 9 19.27 3.58 11.18
N GLY A 10 18.77 4.43 12.07
CA GLY A 10 17.92 5.57 11.71
C GLY A 10 18.62 6.62 10.84
N SER A 11 19.97 6.64 10.81
CA SER A 11 20.70 7.56 9.92
C SER A 11 20.50 7.20 8.44
N SER A 12 20.31 5.93 8.14
CA SER A 12 20.02 5.44 6.79
C SER A 12 18.64 5.82 6.28
N THR A 13 17.72 6.21 7.17
CA THR A 13 16.36 6.62 6.87
C THR A 13 16.09 8.11 7.15
N GLN A 14 17.14 8.86 7.50
CA GLN A 14 17.06 10.27 7.90
C GLN A 14 16.23 10.50 9.18
N GLN A 15 16.17 9.51 10.06
CA GLN A 15 15.46 9.55 11.34
C GLN A 15 16.41 9.76 12.54
N ALA A 16 17.71 9.66 12.35
CA ALA A 16 18.71 9.92 13.39
C ALA A 16 20.01 10.45 12.79
N GLU A 17 20.86 11.02 13.65
CA GLU A 17 22.21 11.47 13.26
C GLU A 17 23.20 10.30 13.30
N GLY A 18 24.23 10.34 12.42
CA GLY A 18 25.18 9.23 12.26
C GLY A 18 26.02 8.86 13.48
N ASN A 19 26.13 9.74 14.46
CA ASN A 19 26.85 9.50 15.72
C ASN A 19 25.95 8.96 16.86
N ASN A 20 24.63 8.92 16.66
CA ASN A 20 23.63 8.35 17.56
C ASN A 20 22.47 7.83 16.72
N SER A 21 22.74 6.77 15.96
CA SER A 21 21.88 6.36 14.84
C SER A 21 20.83 5.33 15.18
N ASP A 22 20.84 4.74 16.37
CA ASP A 22 19.91 3.68 16.74
C ASP A 22 18.49 4.23 16.95
N CYS A 23 17.54 3.68 16.18
CA CYS A 23 16.11 3.78 16.43
C CYS A 23 15.56 2.40 16.78
N LEU A 24 14.51 2.36 17.59
CA LEU A 24 13.85 1.12 18.00
C LEU A 24 12.60 0.86 17.15
N LEU A 25 12.32 -0.41 16.93
CA LEU A 25 11.11 -0.91 16.29
C LEU A 25 10.27 -1.64 17.34
N LYS A 26 9.15 -1.02 17.71
CA LYS A 26 8.18 -1.61 18.64
C LYS A 26 7.06 -2.27 17.84
N PRO A 27 6.92 -3.61 17.90
CA PRO A 27 5.80 -4.32 17.25
C PRO A 27 4.45 -3.85 17.78
N VAL A 28 3.50 -3.55 16.87
CA VAL A 28 2.16 -3.06 17.23
C VAL A 28 1.04 -3.83 16.57
N ALA A 29 1.28 -4.44 15.42
CA ALA A 29 0.34 -5.35 14.76
C ALA A 29 1.11 -6.45 14.02
N ILE A 30 0.45 -7.59 13.80
CA ILE A 30 1.04 -8.76 13.17
C ILE A 30 0.02 -9.38 12.19
N TYR A 31 0.49 -9.71 11.00
CA TYR A 31 -0.32 -10.31 9.94
C TYR A 31 0.38 -11.56 9.41
N PRO A 32 -0.35 -12.64 9.06
CA PRO A 32 0.25 -13.74 8.32
C PRO A 32 0.92 -13.24 7.04
N ASP A 33 2.09 -13.79 6.72
CA ASP A 33 2.73 -13.53 5.43
C ASP A 33 2.14 -14.47 4.38
N PRO A 34 1.44 -13.97 3.35
CA PRO A 34 0.78 -14.83 2.37
C PRO A 34 1.77 -15.66 1.54
N ASP A 35 3.02 -15.21 1.42
CA ASP A 35 4.04 -15.90 0.64
C ASP A 35 4.82 -16.96 1.44
N ARG A 36 4.61 -17.06 2.77
CA ARG A 36 5.41 -17.93 3.66
C ARG A 36 4.58 -18.53 4.77
N SER A 37 4.46 -19.85 4.78
CA SER A 37 3.64 -20.61 5.75
C SER A 37 4.00 -20.39 7.22
N ASN A 38 5.20 -19.92 7.55
CA ASN A 38 5.65 -19.59 8.90
C ASN A 38 6.16 -18.14 9.01
N GLY A 39 5.77 -17.30 8.05
CA GLY A 39 6.13 -15.89 7.98
C GLY A 39 5.07 -15.00 8.59
N TYR A 40 5.51 -13.85 9.06
CA TYR A 40 4.63 -12.80 9.53
C TYR A 40 5.12 -11.44 9.04
N LEU A 41 4.18 -10.59 8.65
CA LEU A 41 4.40 -9.17 8.44
C LEU A 41 4.13 -8.48 9.78
N VAL A 42 5.09 -7.70 10.26
CA VAL A 42 5.00 -7.05 11.57
C VAL A 42 5.01 -5.54 11.37
N MET A 43 3.89 -4.91 11.71
CA MET A 43 3.82 -3.45 11.78
C MET A 43 4.54 -2.97 13.04
N ASN A 44 5.38 -1.97 12.89
CA ASN A 44 6.16 -1.42 13.98
C ASN A 44 5.99 0.09 14.10
N GLU A 45 5.99 0.57 15.32
CA GLU A 45 6.23 1.96 15.65
C GLU A 45 7.72 2.24 15.78
N VAL A 46 8.16 3.39 15.28
CA VAL A 46 9.53 3.87 15.44
C VAL A 46 9.65 4.66 16.75
N LEU A 47 10.60 4.28 17.58
CA LEU A 47 10.93 4.98 18.82
C LEU A 47 12.38 5.48 18.78
N ASN A 48 12.63 6.54 19.52
CA ASN A 48 13.99 6.98 19.84
C ASN A 48 14.70 5.95 20.73
N ALA A 49 16.03 6.04 20.85
CA ALA A 49 16.81 5.16 21.71
C ALA A 49 16.40 5.20 23.20
N ASP A 50 15.80 6.30 23.65
CA ASP A 50 15.24 6.45 24.99
C ASP A 50 13.80 5.93 25.16
N THR A 51 13.29 5.23 24.15
CA THR A 51 11.94 4.64 24.09
C THR A 51 10.78 5.64 23.90
N THR A 52 11.05 6.92 23.75
CA THR A 52 10.02 7.89 23.39
C THR A 52 9.62 7.76 21.92
N PRO A 53 8.35 8.04 21.54
CA PRO A 53 7.97 8.03 20.14
C PRO A 53 8.86 8.95 19.31
N HIS A 54 9.36 8.45 18.18
CA HIS A 54 10.09 9.26 17.23
C HIS A 54 9.17 10.31 16.59
N GLU A 55 9.70 11.50 16.22
CA GLU A 55 8.90 12.58 15.62
C GLU A 55 8.15 12.18 14.34
N SER A 56 8.68 11.21 13.59
CA SER A 56 8.01 10.64 12.40
C SER A 56 6.91 9.61 12.72
N ASN A 57 6.72 9.24 13.99
CA ASN A 57 5.75 8.24 14.42
C ASN A 57 4.35 8.87 14.60
N GLY A 58 3.66 9.11 13.48
CA GLY A 58 2.31 9.64 13.50
C GLY A 58 1.28 8.72 14.17
N ARG A 59 1.51 7.40 14.12
CA ARG A 59 0.61 6.43 14.75
C ARG A 59 0.50 6.61 16.27
N ALA A 60 1.59 6.98 16.94
CA ALA A 60 1.60 7.21 18.38
C ALA A 60 0.77 8.43 18.82
N THR A 61 0.37 9.30 17.88
CA THR A 61 -0.49 10.45 18.17
C THR A 61 -1.98 10.14 18.09
N ILE A 62 -2.35 8.96 17.61
CA ILE A 62 -3.75 8.53 17.50
C ILE A 62 -4.22 8.06 18.86
N ASP A 63 -5.35 8.62 19.32
CA ASP A 63 -5.99 8.25 20.58
C ASP A 63 -6.72 6.90 20.43
N ASP A 64 -6.69 6.07 21.48
CA ASP A 64 -7.38 4.77 21.49
C ASP A 64 -8.91 4.91 21.63
N ASP A 65 -9.40 6.10 21.94
CA ASP A 65 -10.83 6.40 22.07
C ASP A 65 -11.63 6.31 20.75
N ASP A 66 -10.92 6.15 19.60
CA ASP A 66 -11.53 6.02 18.28
C ASP A 66 -11.96 4.60 17.91
N ASP A 67 -11.86 3.65 18.82
CA ASP A 67 -12.18 2.22 18.59
C ASP A 67 -13.63 1.96 18.14
N ASP A 68 -14.56 2.90 18.39
CA ASP A 68 -15.95 2.77 17.99
C ASP A 68 -16.26 3.30 16.58
N PHE A 69 -15.33 4.03 15.96
CA PHE A 69 -15.49 4.53 14.60
C PHE A 69 -15.03 3.53 13.55
N TRP A 70 -15.74 3.53 12.44
CA TRP A 70 -15.36 2.81 11.24
C TRP A 70 -14.63 3.76 10.29
N PHE A 71 -13.52 3.28 9.74
CA PHE A 71 -12.72 4.00 8.75
C PHE A 71 -12.67 3.21 7.46
N GLY A 72 -12.99 3.88 6.34
CA GLY A 72 -12.87 3.33 5.00
C GLY A 72 -11.80 4.07 4.22
N PHE A 73 -10.95 3.32 3.54
CA PHE A 73 -9.96 3.84 2.60
C PHE A 73 -10.28 3.31 1.21
N GLU A 74 -10.38 4.21 0.25
CA GLU A 74 -10.42 3.93 -1.17
C GLU A 74 -9.02 4.25 -1.72
N GLN A 75 -8.19 3.22 -1.85
CA GLN A 75 -6.82 3.40 -2.31
C GLN A 75 -6.74 3.24 -3.81
N GLU A 76 -6.65 4.35 -4.51
CA GLU A 76 -6.35 4.39 -5.94
C GLU A 76 -4.84 4.33 -6.19
N TYR A 77 -4.46 3.74 -7.32
CA TYR A 77 -3.08 3.63 -7.76
C TYR A 77 -3.00 3.31 -9.25
N PHE A 78 -1.83 3.50 -9.83
CA PHE A 78 -1.54 3.08 -11.21
C PHE A 78 -0.56 1.92 -11.20
N LEU A 79 -0.86 0.87 -11.93
CA LEU A 79 0.14 -0.08 -12.36
C LEU A 79 1.02 0.59 -13.41
N TRP A 80 2.30 0.59 -13.17
CA TRP A 80 3.28 1.34 -13.94
C TRP A 80 4.24 0.41 -14.67
N ASN A 81 4.42 0.64 -15.96
CA ASN A 81 5.40 -0.11 -16.74
C ASN A 81 6.75 0.62 -16.70
N PRO A 82 7.79 0.07 -16.05
CA PRO A 82 9.08 0.72 -15.91
C PRO A 82 9.82 0.87 -17.25
N ASP A 83 9.60 -0.01 -18.22
CA ASP A 83 10.25 0.04 -19.52
C ASP A 83 9.81 1.24 -20.36
N THR A 84 8.52 1.59 -20.28
CA THR A 84 7.95 2.72 -21.01
C THR A 84 7.89 3.99 -20.18
N ASN A 85 8.01 3.86 -18.86
CA ASN A 85 7.77 4.91 -17.87
C ASN A 85 6.38 5.55 -18.01
N LEU A 86 5.36 4.70 -18.23
CA LEU A 86 3.96 5.09 -18.39
C LEU A 86 3.05 4.12 -17.62
N PRO A 87 1.81 4.52 -17.30
CA PRO A 87 0.82 3.59 -16.79
C PRO A 87 0.62 2.40 -17.73
N LEU A 88 0.33 1.24 -17.16
CA LEU A 88 0.10 0.03 -17.93
C LEU A 88 -1.07 0.23 -18.92
N GLY A 89 -0.87 -0.17 -20.16
CA GLY A 89 -1.86 0.01 -21.23
C GLY A 89 -1.84 1.39 -21.92
N PHE A 90 -1.03 2.33 -21.44
CA PHE A 90 -0.87 3.60 -22.17
C PHE A 90 -0.07 3.38 -23.48
N PRO A 91 -0.47 4.03 -24.56
CA PRO A 91 0.27 3.95 -25.81
C PRO A 91 1.62 4.66 -25.68
N THR A 92 2.68 4.07 -26.26
CA THR A 92 4.03 4.65 -26.24
C THR A 92 4.18 5.84 -27.20
N ASN A 93 3.24 6.01 -28.12
CA ASN A 93 3.23 7.04 -29.14
C ASN A 93 1.81 7.61 -29.32
N GLY A 94 1.49 8.62 -28.55
CA GLY A 94 0.18 9.26 -28.63
C GLY A 94 -0.46 9.50 -27.26
N CYS A 95 -1.74 9.84 -27.29
CA CYS A 95 -2.51 10.05 -26.07
C CYS A 95 -3.35 8.80 -25.75
N PRO A 96 -3.56 8.46 -24.47
CA PRO A 96 -4.51 7.46 -24.10
C PRO A 96 -5.93 7.89 -24.49
N SER A 97 -6.86 6.94 -24.60
CA SER A 97 -8.26 7.27 -24.76
C SER A 97 -8.76 8.05 -23.55
N PRO A 98 -9.75 8.96 -23.71
CA PRO A 98 -10.36 9.62 -22.57
C PRO A 98 -11.05 8.62 -21.66
N GLN A 99 -11.34 9.03 -20.41
CA GLN A 99 -12.11 8.19 -19.50
C GLN A 99 -13.48 7.83 -20.08
N GLY A 100 -14.06 6.72 -19.60
CA GLY A 100 -15.41 6.27 -19.95
C GLY A 100 -15.49 4.78 -20.27
N GLN A 101 -14.46 4.19 -20.84
CA GLN A 101 -14.44 2.77 -21.19
C GLN A 101 -13.69 1.90 -20.18
N TYR A 102 -12.94 2.48 -19.26
CA TYR A 102 -12.05 1.77 -18.33
C TYR A 102 -12.68 1.54 -16.96
N TYR A 103 -13.51 2.47 -16.51
CA TYR A 103 -14.11 2.42 -15.17
C TYR A 103 -14.98 1.19 -14.98
N CYS A 104 -14.66 0.38 -13.94
CA CYS A 104 -15.32 -0.90 -13.65
C CYS A 104 -15.38 -1.85 -14.85
N SER A 105 -14.40 -1.75 -15.75
CA SER A 105 -14.41 -2.48 -17.02
C SER A 105 -14.06 -3.95 -16.86
N VAL A 106 -14.47 -4.71 -17.88
CA VAL A 106 -14.05 -6.09 -18.12
C VAL A 106 -13.58 -6.23 -19.58
N GLY A 107 -12.81 -7.25 -19.86
CA GLY A 107 -12.23 -7.50 -21.17
C GLY A 107 -10.82 -6.97 -21.32
N SER A 108 -9.98 -7.75 -21.98
CA SER A 108 -8.53 -7.52 -22.06
C SER A 108 -8.13 -6.25 -22.81
N GLU A 109 -9.02 -5.72 -23.64
CA GLU A 109 -8.76 -4.47 -24.36
C GLU A 109 -8.99 -3.20 -23.53
N ASN A 110 -9.67 -3.31 -22.39
CA ASN A 110 -9.97 -2.17 -21.52
C ASN A 110 -9.34 -2.30 -20.14
N THR A 111 -9.09 -3.53 -19.70
CA THR A 111 -8.64 -3.83 -18.33
C THR A 111 -7.24 -4.39 -18.33
N PHE A 112 -6.28 -3.60 -17.88
CA PHE A 112 -4.87 -3.97 -17.86
C PHE A 112 -4.40 -4.26 -16.44
N GLY A 113 -3.68 -5.39 -16.26
CA GLY A 113 -3.09 -5.77 -14.99
C GLY A 113 -4.05 -6.46 -14.01
N ARG A 114 -5.17 -7.02 -14.48
CA ARG A 114 -6.16 -7.71 -13.63
C ARG A 114 -5.53 -8.86 -12.83
N ASP A 115 -4.70 -9.68 -13.45
CA ASP A 115 -4.10 -10.82 -12.76
C ASP A 115 -3.26 -10.36 -11.54
N CYS A 116 -2.46 -9.30 -11.70
CA CYS A 116 -1.70 -8.67 -10.63
C CYS A 116 -2.62 -8.16 -9.50
N VAL A 117 -3.73 -7.52 -9.85
CA VAL A 117 -4.66 -6.94 -8.87
C VAL A 117 -5.46 -8.02 -8.14
N GLU A 118 -5.87 -9.08 -8.81
CA GLU A 118 -6.58 -10.21 -8.19
C GLU A 118 -5.66 -11.02 -7.28
N GLU A 119 -4.40 -11.22 -7.67
CA GLU A 119 -3.40 -11.84 -6.79
C GLU A 119 -3.14 -10.98 -5.54
N HIS A 120 -3.06 -9.67 -5.68
CA HIS A 120 -2.99 -8.77 -4.52
C HIS A 120 -4.21 -8.90 -3.60
N LEU A 121 -5.42 -9.01 -4.16
CA LEU A 121 -6.64 -9.26 -3.39
C LEU A 121 -6.52 -10.56 -2.59
N ASP A 122 -6.11 -11.65 -3.23
CA ASP A 122 -5.94 -12.95 -2.58
C ASP A 122 -4.90 -12.89 -1.46
N GLN A 123 -3.76 -12.24 -1.70
CA GLN A 123 -2.71 -12.02 -0.68
C GLN A 123 -3.24 -11.20 0.52
N CYS A 124 -4.02 -10.15 0.27
CA CYS A 124 -4.64 -9.37 1.34
C CYS A 124 -5.61 -10.21 2.20
N LEU A 125 -6.44 -11.05 1.55
CA LEU A 125 -7.36 -11.94 2.24
C LEU A 125 -6.60 -12.99 3.08
N GLU A 126 -5.53 -13.59 2.54
CA GLU A 126 -4.69 -14.55 3.25
C GLU A 126 -3.94 -13.89 4.42
N ALA A 127 -3.55 -12.64 4.30
CA ALA A 127 -2.95 -11.85 5.38
C ALA A 127 -3.98 -11.40 6.44
N GLY A 128 -5.27 -11.63 6.22
CA GLY A 128 -6.34 -11.23 7.14
C GLY A 128 -6.65 -9.73 7.10
N ILE A 129 -6.34 -9.06 5.99
CA ILE A 129 -6.71 -7.66 5.74
C ILE A 129 -8.21 -7.58 5.43
N ASN A 130 -8.89 -6.59 5.99
CA ASN A 130 -10.30 -6.31 5.72
C ASN A 130 -10.46 -5.58 4.38
N ILE A 131 -10.05 -6.23 3.30
CA ILE A 131 -10.25 -5.72 1.95
C ILE A 131 -11.69 -6.03 1.51
N GLU A 132 -12.42 -4.99 1.11
CA GLU A 132 -13.87 -5.09 0.80
C GLU A 132 -14.13 -5.22 -0.70
N GLY A 133 -13.20 -4.77 -1.53
CA GLY A 133 -13.34 -4.86 -2.97
C GLY A 133 -12.16 -4.30 -3.74
N ILE A 134 -12.23 -4.53 -5.05
CA ILE A 134 -11.32 -3.98 -6.05
C ILE A 134 -12.13 -3.52 -7.25
N ASN A 135 -11.68 -2.50 -7.94
CA ASN A 135 -12.24 -2.09 -9.23
C ASN A 135 -11.19 -1.42 -10.11
N ALA A 136 -11.38 -1.56 -11.42
CA ALA A 136 -10.66 -0.77 -12.39
C ALA A 136 -11.17 0.69 -12.34
N GLU A 137 -10.24 1.62 -12.40
CA GLU A 137 -10.52 3.05 -12.32
C GLU A 137 -10.62 3.74 -13.69
N VAL A 138 -10.76 5.06 -13.71
CA VAL A 138 -11.14 5.85 -14.87
C VAL A 138 -10.08 5.92 -15.98
N ALA A 139 -8.81 5.72 -15.63
CA ALA A 139 -7.73 5.63 -16.61
C ALA A 139 -7.27 4.20 -16.81
N THR A 140 -6.71 3.90 -17.98
CA THR A 140 -6.10 2.59 -18.22
C THR A 140 -4.95 2.35 -17.25
N GLY A 141 -4.86 1.14 -16.68
CA GLY A 141 -3.86 0.77 -15.68
C GLY A 141 -4.08 1.39 -14.30
N GLN A 142 -5.14 2.16 -14.11
CA GLN A 142 -5.56 2.69 -12.82
C GLN A 142 -6.52 1.71 -12.14
N TRP A 143 -6.26 1.45 -10.86
CA TRP A 143 -7.00 0.51 -10.03
C TRP A 143 -7.27 1.10 -8.66
N GLU A 144 -8.24 0.53 -7.98
CA GLU A 144 -8.61 0.86 -6.62
C GLU A 144 -8.86 -0.41 -5.81
N TYR A 145 -8.52 -0.36 -4.53
CA TYR A 145 -9.00 -1.30 -3.54
C TYR A 145 -9.55 -0.57 -2.32
N GLN A 146 -10.50 -1.21 -1.63
CA GLN A 146 -11.12 -0.64 -0.44
C GLN A 146 -10.72 -1.43 0.80
N ILE A 147 -10.28 -0.71 1.85
CA ILE A 147 -10.03 -1.24 3.19
C ILE A 147 -11.05 -0.61 4.14
N PHE A 148 -11.72 -1.42 4.92
CA PHE A 148 -12.73 -0.96 5.86
C PHE A 148 -12.55 -1.64 7.21
N ALA A 149 -12.09 -0.92 8.21
CA ALA A 149 -11.81 -1.45 9.53
C ALA A 149 -12.33 -0.55 10.65
N LYS A 150 -12.59 -1.17 11.80
CA LYS A 150 -13.00 -0.48 13.02
C LYS A 150 -11.77 -0.05 13.81
N GLY A 151 -11.69 1.24 14.16
CA GLY A 151 -10.55 1.83 14.85
C GLY A 151 -9.51 2.44 13.90
N ALA A 152 -9.03 3.63 14.22
CA ALA A 152 -8.13 4.40 13.39
C ALA A 152 -6.77 3.71 13.18
N LYS A 153 -6.22 3.11 14.25
CA LYS A 153 -4.93 2.39 14.19
C LYS A 153 -5.03 1.15 13.34
N ASP A 154 -6.07 0.34 13.55
CA ASP A 154 -6.26 -0.91 12.78
C ASP A 154 -6.46 -0.61 11.29
N ALA A 155 -7.31 0.33 10.95
CA ALA A 155 -7.54 0.73 9.57
C ALA A 155 -6.27 1.27 8.90
N GLY A 156 -5.51 2.12 9.60
CA GLY A 156 -4.24 2.66 9.11
C GLY A 156 -3.18 1.58 8.92
N ASP A 157 -3.03 0.68 9.88
CA ASP A 157 -2.08 -0.44 9.80
C ASP A 157 -2.39 -1.33 8.60
N GLN A 158 -3.67 -1.70 8.40
CA GLN A 158 -4.08 -2.55 7.30
C GLN A 158 -3.85 -1.90 5.92
N VAL A 159 -4.12 -0.61 5.77
CA VAL A 159 -3.85 0.09 4.51
C VAL A 159 -2.37 0.09 4.16
N TRP A 160 -1.48 0.23 5.14
CA TRP A 160 -0.03 0.19 4.91
C TRP A 160 0.47 -1.22 4.58
N VAL A 161 -0.09 -2.26 5.22
CA VAL A 161 0.23 -3.65 4.87
C VAL A 161 -0.27 -3.98 3.46
N ALA A 162 -1.48 -3.56 3.11
CA ALA A 162 -2.00 -3.74 1.76
C ALA A 162 -1.15 -3.03 0.70
N ARG A 163 -0.66 -1.82 0.97
CA ARG A 163 0.31 -1.13 0.08
C ARG A 163 1.60 -1.92 -0.09
N TYR A 164 2.15 -2.44 1.00
CA TYR A 164 3.36 -3.26 0.93
C TYR A 164 3.14 -4.51 0.06
N LEU A 165 2.03 -5.22 0.26
CA LEU A 165 1.70 -6.40 -0.55
C LEU A 165 1.51 -6.03 -2.03
N ALA A 166 0.84 -4.91 -2.32
CA ALA A 166 0.68 -4.43 -3.70
C ALA A 166 2.01 -4.15 -4.39
N GLU A 167 2.95 -3.47 -3.72
CA GLU A 167 4.31 -3.22 -4.25
C GLU A 167 5.05 -4.53 -4.49
N ARG A 168 5.01 -5.46 -3.53
CA ARG A 168 5.69 -6.75 -3.64
C ARG A 168 5.13 -7.61 -4.77
N ASN A 169 3.82 -7.57 -4.94
CA ASN A 169 3.14 -8.30 -6.01
C ASN A 169 3.47 -7.70 -7.39
N ALA A 170 3.40 -6.39 -7.53
CA ALA A 170 3.76 -5.72 -8.78
C ALA A 170 5.22 -6.00 -9.21
N GLU A 171 6.16 -6.10 -8.25
CA GLU A 171 7.56 -6.49 -8.54
C GLU A 171 7.65 -7.87 -9.20
N GLN A 172 6.80 -8.82 -8.83
CA GLN A 172 6.81 -10.17 -9.42
C GLN A 172 6.40 -10.13 -10.90
N ASP A 173 5.52 -9.22 -11.27
CA ASP A 173 5.07 -9.00 -12.63
C ASP A 173 5.96 -8.04 -13.43
N CYS A 174 7.12 -7.66 -12.90
CA CYS A 174 8.00 -6.64 -13.49
C CYS A 174 7.30 -5.28 -13.68
N LEU A 175 6.35 -4.97 -12.82
CA LEU A 175 5.65 -3.70 -12.75
C LEU A 175 6.09 -2.92 -11.50
N SER A 176 5.71 -1.66 -11.44
CA SER A 176 5.78 -0.86 -10.23
C SER A 176 4.43 -0.19 -9.96
N ILE A 177 4.27 0.37 -8.77
CA ILE A 177 3.06 1.09 -8.40
C ILE A 177 3.36 2.59 -8.34
N ASN A 178 2.48 3.38 -8.91
CA ASN A 178 2.52 4.82 -8.77
C ASN A 178 1.30 5.29 -7.97
N TRP A 179 1.55 5.78 -6.76
CA TRP A 179 0.52 6.23 -5.81
C TRP A 179 0.08 7.68 -6.04
N HIS A 180 0.66 8.37 -7.02
CA HIS A 180 0.29 9.74 -7.30
C HIS A 180 -1.11 9.80 -7.94
N THR A 181 -1.96 10.69 -7.45
CA THR A 181 -3.34 10.85 -7.92
C THR A 181 -3.44 11.23 -9.40
N LYS A 182 -2.46 11.95 -9.92
CA LYS A 182 -2.40 12.42 -11.31
C LYS A 182 -0.99 12.28 -11.87
N PRO A 183 -0.48 11.04 -12.10
CA PRO A 183 0.91 10.83 -12.51
C PRO A 183 1.21 11.31 -13.93
N VAL A 184 0.21 11.34 -14.79
CA VAL A 184 0.30 11.83 -16.18
C VAL A 184 -0.90 12.71 -16.51
N LYS A 185 -0.73 13.63 -17.46
CA LYS A 185 -1.82 14.47 -17.95
C LYS A 185 -2.72 13.68 -18.90
N GLY A 186 -4.03 13.89 -18.81
CA GLY A 186 -5.01 13.24 -19.65
C GLY A 186 -6.43 13.68 -19.31
N ASP A 187 -7.41 13.12 -20.03
CA ASP A 187 -8.84 13.42 -19.87
C ASP A 187 -9.48 12.36 -18.94
N TRP A 188 -9.08 12.38 -17.69
CA TRP A 188 -9.62 11.56 -16.59
C TRP A 188 -9.50 12.25 -15.25
N ASN A 189 -10.28 11.79 -14.27
CA ASN A 189 -10.18 12.17 -12.86
C ASN A 189 -9.66 10.97 -12.06
N GLY A 190 -8.80 11.21 -11.13
CA GLY A 190 -8.29 10.22 -10.21
C GLY A 190 -8.24 10.78 -8.81
#